data_6daa3b5ff0b21bf9bf30898009e26b5d
#
_entry.id   6daa3b5ff0b21bf9bf30898009e26b5d
#
_cell.length_a   1.000
_cell.length_b   1.000
_cell.length_c   1.000
_cell.angle_alpha   90.00
_cell.angle_beta   90.00
_cell.angle_gamma   90.00
#
_symmetry.space_group_name_H-M   'P 1'
#
loop_
_entity.id
_entity.type
_entity.pdbx_description
1 polymer ?
#
loop_
_entity_poly.entity_id
_entity_poly.type
_entity_poly.pdbx_seq_one_letter_code
_entity_poly.pdbx_strand_id
1 'polypeptide(L)'
;KLINPIHSINFGPKSIIKLYSKLVNDKSNPIDNFIGVINCSDADQNCENIIGTSKKYSLPFDDPGKYDGLSIQIEKYKYINLEIASSLKYLYQYLGFIF
;
A
#
# COMPACT_ATOMS: atom_id res chain seq x y z
N LYS A 1 24.02 -6.48 -5.72
CA LYS A 1 22.86 -7.20 -5.17
C LYS A 1 22.11 -6.32 -4.17
N LEU A 2 20.83 -6.17 -4.39
CA LEU A 2 20.00 -5.37 -3.48
C LEU A 2 19.64 -6.17 -2.24
N ILE A 3 19.71 -5.51 -1.10
CA ILE A 3 19.24 -6.06 0.16
C ILE A 3 17.77 -5.70 0.31
N ASN A 4 16.96 -6.67 0.72
CA ASN A 4 15.56 -6.43 1.03
C ASN A 4 15.42 -6.30 2.55
N PRO A 5 15.51 -5.09 3.09
CA PRO A 5 15.47 -4.91 4.53
C PRO A 5 14.08 -5.20 5.09
N ILE A 6 14.07 -5.74 6.31
CA ILE A 6 12.84 -5.93 7.08
C ILE A 6 12.76 -4.81 8.10
N HIS A 7 11.66 -4.07 8.07
CA HIS A 7 11.41 -2.97 9.00
C HIS A 7 10.41 -3.42 10.05
N SER A 8 10.74 -3.20 11.32
CA SER A 8 9.82 -3.45 12.42
C SER A 8 9.18 -2.14 12.84
N ILE A 9 7.85 -2.09 12.83
CA ILE A 9 7.10 -0.92 13.23
C ILE A 9 6.33 -1.23 14.50
N ASN A 10 6.52 -0.40 15.52
CA ASN A 10 5.90 -0.56 16.82
C ASN A 10 4.74 0.42 16.96
N PHE A 11 3.52 -0.11 17.14
CA PHE A 11 2.31 0.68 17.31
C PHE A 11 1.90 0.86 18.78
N GLY A 12 2.74 0.43 19.70
CA GLY A 12 2.46 0.45 21.12
C GLY A 12 2.87 -0.86 21.79
N PRO A 13 2.56 -1.04 23.07
CA PRO A 13 2.93 -2.26 23.77
C PRO A 13 2.34 -3.49 23.06
N LYS A 14 3.16 -4.45 22.73
CA LYS A 14 2.77 -5.73 22.11
C LYS A 14 2.22 -5.62 20.68
N SER A 15 2.37 -4.47 20.02
CA SER A 15 1.88 -4.29 18.64
C SER A 15 3.05 -3.98 17.72
N ILE A 16 3.65 -5.03 17.16
CA ILE A 16 4.77 -4.91 16.23
C ILE A 16 4.37 -5.52 14.90
N ILE A 17 4.59 -4.76 13.83
CA ILE A 17 4.43 -5.24 12.45
C ILE A 17 5.78 -5.19 11.76
N LYS A 18 6.07 -6.23 10.99
CA LYS A 18 7.26 -6.28 10.14
C LYS A 18 6.87 -5.95 8.71
N LEU A 19 7.55 -4.99 8.12
CA LEU A 19 7.32 -4.56 6.74
C LEU A 19 8.56 -4.84 5.90
N TYR A 20 8.34 -5.39 4.73
CA TYR A 20 9.39 -5.66 3.75
C TYR A 20 8.77 -5.71 2.36
N SER A 21 9.59 -5.48 1.35
CA SER A 21 9.13 -5.59 -0.03
C SER A 21 8.94 -7.06 -0.41
N LYS A 22 7.84 -7.36 -1.04
CA LYS A 22 7.55 -8.72 -1.49
C LYS A 22 6.72 -8.69 -2.78
N LEU A 23 6.80 -9.77 -3.53
CA LEU A 23 5.99 -9.93 -4.73
C LEU A 23 4.53 -10.19 -4.38
N VAL A 24 3.64 -9.90 -5.32
CA VAL A 24 2.20 -10.14 -5.14
C VAL A 24 1.91 -11.61 -4.81
N ASN A 25 2.65 -12.52 -5.42
CA ASN A 25 2.48 -13.96 -5.23
C ASN A 25 3.35 -14.56 -4.13
N ASP A 26 3.89 -13.74 -3.24
CA ASP A 26 4.67 -14.23 -2.11
C ASP A 26 3.83 -15.16 -1.25
N LYS A 27 4.48 -16.20 -0.71
CA LYS A 27 3.80 -17.23 0.10
C LYS A 27 3.14 -16.68 1.36
N SER A 28 3.60 -15.54 1.87
CA SER A 28 3.03 -14.90 3.05
C SER A 28 1.74 -14.15 2.76
N ASN A 29 1.40 -13.96 1.49
CA ASN A 29 0.17 -13.28 1.11
C ASN A 29 -1.02 -14.25 1.14
N PRO A 30 -2.23 -13.74 1.42
CA PRO A 30 -3.42 -14.57 1.31
C PRO A 30 -3.65 -15.04 -0.14
N ILE A 31 -4.23 -16.21 -0.31
CA ILE A 31 -4.49 -16.79 -1.63
C ILE A 31 -5.97 -16.72 -2.03
N ASP A 32 -6.87 -16.50 -1.08
CA ASP A 32 -8.30 -16.33 -1.32
C ASP A 32 -8.95 -15.53 -0.20
N ASN A 33 -10.21 -15.18 -0.36
CA ASN A 33 -11.01 -14.48 0.66
C ASN A 33 -10.36 -13.21 1.19
N PHE A 34 -9.83 -12.39 0.30
CA PHE A 34 -9.25 -11.11 0.67
C PHE A 34 -9.74 -10.00 -0.26
N ILE A 35 -9.60 -8.77 0.18
CA ILE A 35 -9.90 -7.59 -0.61
C ILE A 35 -8.57 -7.04 -1.13
N GLY A 36 -8.49 -6.85 -2.45
CA GLY A 36 -7.31 -6.25 -3.06
C GLY A 36 -7.50 -4.75 -3.24
N VAL A 37 -6.53 -3.98 -2.76
CA VAL A 37 -6.47 -2.54 -3.01
C VAL A 37 -5.26 -2.30 -3.90
N ILE A 38 -5.51 -1.78 -5.09
CA ILE A 38 -4.48 -1.57 -6.11
C ILE A 38 -4.24 -0.08 -6.22
N ASN A 39 -3.02 0.35 -5.96
CA ASN A 39 -2.64 1.76 -6.03
C ASN A 39 -1.82 2.11 -7.26
N CYS A 40 -1.66 1.18 -8.19
CA CYS A 40 -1.03 1.48 -9.47
C CYS A 40 -1.93 2.39 -10.30
N SER A 41 -1.33 3.31 -11.04
CA SER A 41 -2.07 4.11 -12.02
C SER A 41 -2.39 3.27 -13.26
N ASP A 42 -3.39 3.68 -14.03
CA ASP A 42 -3.74 3.02 -15.29
C ASP A 42 -2.58 3.00 -16.29
N ALA A 43 -1.67 3.96 -16.17
CA ALA A 43 -0.49 4.03 -17.03
C ALA A 43 0.62 3.07 -16.59
N ASP A 44 0.52 2.46 -15.45
CA ASP A 44 1.54 1.56 -14.92
C ASP A 44 1.32 0.15 -15.45
N GLN A 45 2.06 -0.18 -16.50
CA GLN A 45 1.97 -1.49 -17.14
C GLN A 45 2.68 -2.59 -16.36
N ASN A 46 3.41 -2.23 -15.32
CA ASN A 46 4.11 -3.19 -14.46
C ASN A 46 3.27 -3.64 -13.27
N CYS A 47 2.06 -3.13 -13.16
CA CYS A 47 1.17 -3.52 -12.07
C CYS A 47 0.64 -4.93 -12.32
N GLU A 48 0.97 -5.84 -11.41
CA GLU A 48 0.59 -7.24 -11.57
C GLU A 48 -0.88 -7.46 -11.22
N ASN A 49 -1.48 -8.46 -11.85
CA ASN A 49 -2.83 -8.89 -11.52
C ASN A 49 -2.84 -9.63 -10.19
N ILE A 50 -3.87 -9.35 -9.39
CA ILE A 50 -4.09 -10.05 -8.14
C ILE A 50 -5.11 -11.15 -8.37
N ILE A 51 -4.74 -12.38 -8.05
CA ILE A 51 -5.57 -13.56 -8.21
C ILE A 51 -6.13 -13.99 -6.86
N GLY A 52 -7.38 -14.45 -6.83
CA GLY A 52 -7.99 -14.99 -5.62
C GLY A 52 -8.69 -13.97 -4.74
N THR A 53 -8.66 -12.70 -5.13
CA THR A 53 -9.36 -11.66 -4.38
C THR A 53 -10.88 -11.74 -4.58
N SER A 54 -11.63 -11.54 -3.52
CA SER A 54 -13.09 -11.47 -3.59
C SER A 54 -13.56 -10.16 -4.20
N LYS A 55 -12.84 -9.06 -3.96
CA LYS A 55 -13.12 -7.75 -4.54
C LYS A 55 -11.83 -6.98 -4.74
N LYS A 56 -11.80 -6.17 -5.80
CA LYS A 56 -10.69 -5.28 -6.11
C LYS A 56 -11.16 -3.84 -6.10
N TYR A 57 -10.38 -2.97 -5.48
CA TYR A 57 -10.62 -1.53 -5.51
C TYR A 57 -9.37 -0.85 -6.02
N SER A 58 -9.55 0.03 -7.00
CA SER A 58 -8.44 0.80 -7.57
C SER A 58 -8.38 2.16 -6.89
N LEU A 59 -7.27 2.45 -6.25
CA LEU A 59 -6.99 3.74 -5.62
C LEU A 59 -5.67 4.26 -6.18
N PRO A 60 -5.65 4.75 -7.42
CA PRO A 60 -4.40 5.19 -8.03
C PRO A 60 -3.91 6.47 -7.37
N PHE A 61 -2.66 6.46 -6.95
CA PHE A 61 -2.00 7.61 -6.35
C PHE A 61 -0.74 7.95 -7.12
N ASP A 62 -0.36 9.22 -7.04
CA ASP A 62 0.92 9.66 -7.54
C ASP A 62 2.02 9.01 -6.71
N ASP A 63 3.03 8.43 -7.37
CA ASP A 63 4.13 7.81 -6.64
C ASP A 63 5.05 8.91 -6.08
N PRO A 64 5.16 9.04 -4.76
CA PRO A 64 6.02 10.08 -4.18
C PRO A 64 7.50 9.84 -4.47
N GLY A 65 7.88 8.62 -4.83
CA GLY A 65 9.27 8.29 -5.15
C GLY A 65 9.83 9.07 -6.33
N LYS A 66 8.97 9.53 -7.25
CA LYS A 66 9.43 10.34 -8.38
C LYS A 66 9.92 11.73 -7.96
N TYR A 67 9.65 12.13 -6.73
CA TYR A 67 10.13 13.41 -6.18
C TYR A 67 11.37 13.27 -5.32
N ASP A 68 11.94 12.06 -5.23
CA ASP A 68 13.14 11.81 -4.44
C ASP A 68 14.30 12.68 -4.94
N GLY A 69 15.02 13.28 -3.99
CA GLY A 69 16.13 14.17 -4.30
C GLY A 69 15.73 15.59 -4.64
N LEU A 70 14.43 15.88 -4.80
CA LEU A 70 13.94 17.22 -5.08
C LEU A 70 13.64 17.98 -3.79
N SER A 71 13.62 19.31 -3.86
CA SER A 71 13.32 20.14 -2.69
C SER A 71 11.92 19.92 -2.13
N ILE A 72 11.00 19.41 -2.96
CA ILE A 72 9.60 19.16 -2.58
C ILE A 72 9.36 17.74 -2.08
N GLN A 73 10.41 16.93 -1.92
CA GLN A 73 10.29 15.52 -1.55
C GLN A 73 9.45 15.33 -0.27
N ILE A 74 9.80 16.04 0.80
CA ILE A 74 9.13 15.87 2.09
C ILE A 74 7.65 16.26 1.99
N GLU A 75 7.34 17.36 1.33
CA GLU A 75 5.96 17.82 1.16
C GLU A 75 5.14 16.82 0.35
N LYS A 76 5.71 16.25 -0.70
CA LYS A 76 5.03 15.27 -1.55
C LYS A 76 4.75 13.98 -0.80
N TYR A 77 5.70 13.48 -0.02
CA TYR A 77 5.46 12.29 0.80
C TYR A 77 4.35 12.53 1.82
N LYS A 78 4.35 13.67 2.49
CA LYS A 78 3.30 14.00 3.45
C LYS A 78 1.94 14.12 2.79
N TYR A 79 1.86 14.84 1.69
CA TYR A 79 0.61 15.06 0.98
C TYR A 79 0.01 13.76 0.49
N ILE A 80 0.81 12.94 -0.19
CA ILE A 80 0.34 11.67 -0.76
C ILE A 80 -0.02 10.69 0.34
N ASN A 81 0.74 10.67 1.43
CA ASN A 81 0.42 9.82 2.59
C ASN A 81 -0.95 10.17 3.17
N LEU A 82 -1.27 11.45 3.32
CA LEU A 82 -2.58 11.88 3.80
C LEU A 82 -3.69 11.52 2.83
N GLU A 83 -3.43 11.64 1.53
CA GLU A 83 -4.37 11.28 0.49
C GLU A 83 -4.70 9.79 0.53
N ILE A 84 -3.68 8.95 0.67
CA ILE A 84 -3.85 7.50 0.80
C ILE A 84 -4.64 7.16 2.06
N ALA A 85 -4.27 7.75 3.19
CA ALA A 85 -4.94 7.49 4.47
C ALA A 85 -6.42 7.87 4.42
N SER A 86 -6.74 9.02 3.83
CA SER A 86 -8.12 9.49 3.70
C SER A 86 -8.93 8.56 2.79
N SER A 87 -8.35 8.14 1.68
CA SER A 87 -9.02 7.24 0.74
C SER A 87 -9.25 5.86 1.33
N LEU A 88 -8.29 5.32 2.08
CA LEU A 88 -8.45 4.04 2.76
C LEU A 88 -9.51 4.11 3.85
N LYS A 89 -9.55 5.20 4.60
CA LYS A 89 -10.58 5.40 5.61
C LYS A 89 -11.97 5.40 4.97
N TYR A 90 -12.13 6.13 3.87
CA TYR A 90 -13.39 6.18 3.14
C TYR A 90 -13.77 4.78 2.63
N LEU A 91 -12.83 4.05 2.06
CA LEU A 91 -13.07 2.69 1.55
C LEU A 91 -13.53 1.76 2.68
N TYR A 92 -12.87 1.81 3.83
CA TYR A 92 -13.25 0.98 4.97
C TYR A 92 -14.64 1.30 5.47
N GLN A 93 -15.01 2.57 5.53
CA GLN A 93 -16.37 2.98 5.91
C GLN A 93 -17.39 2.47 4.89
N TYR A 94 -17.07 2.57 3.60
CA TYR A 94 -17.92 2.04 2.54
C TYR A 94 -18.14 0.54 2.68
N LEU A 95 -17.11 -0.20 3.10
CA LEU A 95 -17.17 -1.65 3.30
C LEU A 95 -17.85 -2.05 4.62
N GLY A 96 -18.20 -1.09 5.48
CA GLY A 96 -18.87 -1.35 6.74
C GLY A 96 -17.96 -1.57 7.93
N PHE A 97 -16.67 -1.32 7.82
CA PHE A 97 -15.78 -1.38 8.97
C PHE A 97 -15.97 -0.15 9.86
N ILE A 98 -15.78 -0.34 11.16
CA ILE A 98 -15.94 0.71 12.16
C ILE A 98 -14.56 1.22 12.56
N PHE A 99 -14.44 2.52 12.66
CA PHE A 99 -13.23 3.19 13.14
C PHE A 99 -13.48 3.88 14.46
#